data_d47829c6c4e1cbbf0a7a69437ff4a183
#
_entry.id   d47829c6c4e1cbbf0a7a69437ff4a183
#
_cell.length_a   1.000
_cell.length_b   1.000
_cell.length_c   1.000
_cell.angle_alpha   90.00
_cell.angle_beta   90.00
_cell.angle_gamma   90.00
#
_symmetry.space_group_name_H-M   'P 1'
#
loop_
_entity.id
_entity.type
_entity.pdbx_description
1 polymer ?
#
loop_
_entity_poly.entity_id
_entity_poly.type
_entity_poly.pdbx_seq_one_letter_code
_entity_poly.pdbx_strand_id
1 'polypeptide(L)'
;MSEIWKRSITFDINIPYESLPELLDYIIDNLEKSSNVIYISKYLSRDIAFIQFRLIANGNPIDIQIRFYKDKVDILYSPQLRDLTERDYKLIDLEIERLLRSFISEKESSSLFLVFSPKMELIPKSKEVGIKKIISSIVFGNFLYLFMIILLFGILLYQVFEMLTPIILVLIQFIILIFANNLILYRGEFEISKDNPSIHIAELKMKREELNNILRKCLPRIKEIKKEIYDNTLALGKELDPEIIRSILRKYEELCIPESIRIKVINVYKIIENLASKFKFPKLPRITLLNILPPNAAATGISPRRSAVLITSGLIISMNEEEIEAVIAHEFSHIKARDPLILMSLATFEYLTRVYIIWPKIASLGLFFDILYLFFSFTILFFIAKFLEARADLDAAIITNKPKALASALRKIGLFKYQSHIFEIVNTEEWLKWDPHPPLYYRIRVLENLEITKIKNTFISAINGCIKGFLDSLKGK
;
A
#
# COMPACT_ATOMS: atom_id res chain seq x y z
N MET A 1 39.38 14.19 15.14
CA MET A 1 38.04 13.57 15.30
C MET A 1 37.42 13.00 13.99
N SER A 2 38.16 12.92 12.90
CA SER A 2 37.68 12.53 11.56
C SER A 2 37.90 11.06 11.16
N GLU A 3 38.52 10.25 12.01
CA GLU A 3 38.87 8.84 11.66
C GLU A 3 37.85 7.79 12.09
N ILE A 4 36.79 8.14 12.85
CA ILE A 4 35.85 7.16 13.38
C ILE A 4 34.70 6.90 12.38
N TRP A 5 34.35 7.92 11.55
CA TRP A 5 33.22 7.85 10.65
C TRP A 5 33.67 7.54 9.22
N LYS A 6 33.31 6.37 8.73
CA LYS A 6 33.75 5.86 7.41
C LYS A 6 32.94 6.39 6.23
N ARG A 7 31.68 6.80 6.48
CA ARG A 7 30.77 7.32 5.45
C ARG A 7 29.88 8.41 6.02
N SER A 8 29.53 9.37 5.18
CA SER A 8 28.51 10.39 5.48
C SER A 8 27.58 10.61 4.30
N ILE A 9 26.33 10.94 4.59
CA ILE A 9 25.35 11.41 3.62
C ILE A 9 24.66 12.65 4.18
N THR A 10 24.31 13.59 3.31
CA THR A 10 23.64 14.84 3.68
C THR A 10 22.29 14.93 3.00
N PHE A 11 21.27 15.27 3.76
CA PHE A 11 19.94 15.60 3.27
C PHE A 11 19.69 17.10 3.40
N ASP A 12 19.22 17.73 2.32
CA ASP A 12 18.74 19.11 2.34
C ASP A 12 17.33 19.14 2.94
N ILE A 13 17.27 19.30 4.25
CA ILE A 13 16.05 19.33 5.04
C ILE A 13 16.12 20.51 5.99
N ASN A 14 15.19 21.45 5.84
CA ASN A 14 15.09 22.61 6.74
C ASN A 14 14.24 22.24 7.96
N ILE A 15 14.86 22.27 9.13
CA ILE A 15 14.23 21.98 10.42
C ILE A 15 14.36 23.22 11.31
N PRO A 16 13.25 23.86 11.71
CA PRO A 16 13.30 24.97 12.65
C PRO A 16 13.94 24.53 13.97
N TYR A 17 14.88 25.34 14.47
CA TYR A 17 15.61 25.02 15.71
C TYR A 17 14.70 24.76 16.91
N GLU A 18 13.61 25.49 17.01
CA GLU A 18 12.57 25.34 18.04
C GLU A 18 11.93 23.94 18.03
N SER A 19 11.97 23.27 16.89
CA SER A 19 11.39 21.92 16.71
C SER A 19 12.35 20.80 17.03
N LEU A 20 13.65 21.07 17.19
CA LEU A 20 14.66 20.05 17.41
C LEU A 20 14.42 19.19 18.66
N PRO A 21 14.03 19.74 19.83
CA PRO A 21 13.79 18.91 21.01
C PRO A 21 12.72 17.84 20.73
N GLU A 22 11.59 18.24 20.11
CA GLU A 22 10.49 17.34 19.81
C GLU A 22 10.87 16.34 18.69
N LEU A 23 11.66 16.76 17.69
CA LEU A 23 12.18 15.87 16.66
C LEU A 23 13.09 14.80 17.27
N LEU A 24 13.99 15.18 18.18
CA LEU A 24 14.87 14.22 18.83
C LEU A 24 14.05 13.18 19.63
N ASP A 25 13.05 13.62 20.38
CA ASP A 25 12.17 12.72 21.11
C ASP A 25 11.34 11.84 20.17
N TYR A 26 10.79 12.40 19.10
CA TYR A 26 10.08 11.63 18.06
C TYR A 26 10.95 10.53 17.44
N ILE A 27 12.20 10.85 17.11
CA ILE A 27 13.13 9.86 16.53
C ILE A 27 13.43 8.77 17.58
N ILE A 28 13.69 9.12 18.84
CA ILE A 28 13.96 8.17 19.91
C ILE A 28 12.77 7.23 20.10
N ASP A 29 11.56 7.75 20.25
CA ASP A 29 10.33 6.97 20.41
C ASP A 29 10.12 5.95 19.28
N ASN A 30 10.56 6.32 18.09
CA ASN A 30 10.48 5.43 16.94
C ASN A 30 11.62 4.41 16.90
N LEU A 31 12.85 4.80 17.28
CA LEU A 31 13.99 3.89 17.35
C LEU A 31 13.82 2.83 18.46
N GLU A 32 13.25 3.19 19.60
CA GLU A 32 12.99 2.27 20.72
C GLU A 32 11.98 1.15 20.37
N LYS A 33 11.12 1.38 19.39
CA LYS A 33 10.19 0.35 18.90
C LYS A 33 10.88 -0.70 18.03
N SER A 34 12.13 -0.46 17.61
CA SER A 34 12.87 -1.38 16.76
C SER A 34 13.70 -2.34 17.61
N SER A 35 13.51 -3.65 17.42
CA SER A 35 14.30 -4.70 18.09
C SER A 35 15.77 -4.71 17.68
N ASN A 36 16.14 -4.04 16.58
CA ASN A 36 17.49 -4.00 16.02
C ASN A 36 18.32 -2.81 16.52
N VAL A 37 17.74 -1.94 17.34
CA VAL A 37 18.44 -0.81 17.95
C VAL A 37 18.78 -1.12 19.39
N ILE A 38 20.08 -1.03 19.74
CA ILE A 38 20.56 -1.47 21.07
C ILE A 38 20.87 -0.29 21.99
N TYR A 39 21.33 0.82 21.43
CA TYR A 39 21.80 1.96 22.21
C TYR A 39 21.37 3.25 21.55
N ILE A 40 20.80 4.15 22.37
CA ILE A 40 20.36 5.46 21.88
C ILE A 40 20.85 6.54 22.83
N SER A 41 21.46 7.58 22.31
CA SER A 41 21.82 8.80 23.04
C SER A 41 21.44 10.02 22.25
N LYS A 42 21.00 11.08 22.93
CA LYS A 42 20.74 12.39 22.32
C LYS A 42 21.60 13.46 22.96
N TYR A 43 21.95 14.44 22.17
CA TYR A 43 22.63 15.63 22.60
C TYR A 43 22.00 16.86 21.96
N LEU A 44 21.72 17.86 22.77
CA LEU A 44 21.15 19.13 22.31
C LEU A 44 21.86 20.27 23.01
N SER A 45 22.48 21.16 22.22
CA SER A 45 23.13 22.40 22.67
C SER A 45 22.73 23.52 21.72
N ARG A 46 23.04 24.76 22.05
CA ARG A 46 22.71 25.96 21.22
C ARG A 46 23.21 25.87 19.79
N ASP A 47 24.33 25.19 19.54
CA ASP A 47 25.00 25.17 18.23
C ASP A 47 24.94 23.77 17.56
N ILE A 48 24.71 22.71 18.30
CA ILE A 48 24.79 21.32 17.80
C ILE A 48 23.69 20.49 18.41
N ALA A 49 22.95 19.80 17.57
CA ALA A 49 22.02 18.75 17.97
C ALA A 49 22.35 17.46 17.22
N PHE A 50 22.40 16.33 17.94
CA PHE A 50 22.58 15.04 17.30
C PHE A 50 21.92 13.90 18.10
N ILE A 51 21.59 12.85 17.38
CA ILE A 51 21.24 11.54 17.94
C ILE A 51 22.28 10.54 17.50
N GLN A 52 22.73 9.70 18.42
CA GLN A 52 23.60 8.59 18.13
C GLN A 52 22.95 7.30 18.62
N PHE A 53 22.96 6.28 17.79
CA PHE A 53 22.41 4.97 18.12
C PHE A 53 23.21 3.88 17.44
N ARG A 54 23.09 2.65 17.97
CA ARG A 54 23.69 1.45 17.38
C ARG A 54 22.60 0.59 16.77
N LEU A 55 22.72 0.32 15.50
CA LEU A 55 21.82 -0.54 14.74
C LEU A 55 22.52 -1.87 14.42
N ILE A 56 21.82 -2.99 14.58
CA ILE A 56 22.29 -4.29 14.09
C ILE A 56 21.72 -4.52 12.69
N ALA A 57 22.58 -4.42 11.69
CA ALA A 57 22.24 -4.66 10.30
C ALA A 57 22.86 -5.98 9.81
N ASN A 58 22.03 -6.98 9.50
CA ASN A 58 22.51 -8.30 9.07
C ASN A 58 23.57 -8.92 10.03
N GLY A 59 23.33 -8.78 11.34
CA GLY A 59 24.27 -9.25 12.37
C GLY A 59 25.54 -8.39 12.52
N ASN A 60 25.64 -7.27 11.81
CA ASN A 60 26.78 -6.33 11.90
C ASN A 60 26.34 -5.09 12.69
N PRO A 61 26.94 -4.80 13.86
CA PRO A 61 26.67 -3.58 14.61
C PRO A 61 27.28 -2.36 13.90
N ILE A 62 26.45 -1.31 13.78
CA ILE A 62 26.81 -0.05 13.15
C ILE A 62 26.44 1.08 14.08
N ASP A 63 27.39 1.95 14.35
CA ASP A 63 27.10 3.21 15.01
C ASP A 63 26.68 4.25 13.98
N ILE A 64 25.52 4.85 14.22
CA ILE A 64 24.94 5.85 13.35
C ILE A 64 24.76 7.13 14.17
N GLN A 65 25.23 8.27 13.62
CA GLN A 65 25.01 9.56 14.21
C GLN A 65 24.30 10.46 13.21
N ILE A 66 23.15 11.00 13.61
CA ILE A 66 22.38 11.98 12.85
C ILE A 66 22.65 13.35 13.45
N ARG A 67 23.26 14.24 12.68
CA ARG A 67 23.56 15.63 13.08
C ARG A 67 22.60 16.59 12.40
N PHE A 68 22.03 17.48 13.18
CA PHE A 68 21.06 18.46 12.71
C PHE A 68 21.69 19.83 12.61
N TYR A 69 21.57 20.42 11.44
CA TYR A 69 21.93 21.80 11.14
C TYR A 69 20.69 22.57 10.69
N LYS A 70 20.78 23.88 10.53
CA LYS A 70 19.62 24.72 10.21
C LYS A 70 18.91 24.32 8.91
N ASP A 71 19.66 23.94 7.89
CA ASP A 71 19.20 23.71 6.52
C ASP A 71 19.56 22.32 5.97
N LYS A 72 20.26 21.52 6.76
CA LYS A 72 20.69 20.19 6.36
C LYS A 72 20.80 19.23 7.55
N VAL A 73 20.73 17.94 7.24
CA VAL A 73 20.93 16.85 8.18
C VAL A 73 22.02 15.95 7.65
N ASP A 74 23.08 15.73 8.44
CA ASP A 74 24.16 14.81 8.10
C ASP A 74 23.99 13.51 8.86
N ILE A 75 24.10 12.39 8.15
CA ILE A 75 24.12 11.06 8.72
C ILE A 75 25.51 10.48 8.57
N LEU A 76 26.09 10.03 9.67
CA LEU A 76 27.42 9.49 9.76
C LEU A 76 27.37 8.03 10.16
N TYR A 77 28.18 7.19 9.52
CA TYR A 77 28.21 5.74 9.72
C TYR A 77 29.57 5.25 10.17
N SER A 78 29.58 4.37 11.18
CA SER A 78 30.76 3.65 11.66
C SER A 78 30.45 2.16 11.85
N PRO A 79 30.61 1.31 10.82
CA PRO A 79 30.47 -0.14 10.96
C PRO A 79 31.58 -0.68 11.87
N GLN A 80 31.21 -1.59 12.80
CA GLN A 80 32.11 -2.05 13.86
C GLN A 80 32.89 -3.33 13.49
N LEU A 81 32.31 -4.21 12.65
CA LEU A 81 32.94 -5.47 12.29
C LEU A 81 33.40 -5.48 10.83
N ARG A 82 32.51 -5.23 9.91
CA ARG A 82 32.77 -5.19 8.46
C ARG A 82 31.96 -4.08 7.80
N ASP A 83 32.45 -3.59 6.67
CA ASP A 83 31.69 -2.60 5.92
C ASP A 83 30.38 -3.18 5.42
N LEU A 84 29.37 -2.34 5.38
CA LEU A 84 28.07 -2.65 4.81
C LEU A 84 28.12 -2.60 3.28
N THR A 85 27.13 -3.25 2.67
CA THR A 85 26.92 -3.08 1.23
C THR A 85 26.31 -1.70 0.94
N GLU A 86 26.53 -1.18 -0.26
CA GLU A 86 25.87 0.07 -0.73
C GLU A 86 24.35 0.01 -0.60
N ARG A 87 23.79 -1.18 -0.68
CA ARG A 87 22.37 -1.45 -0.51
C ARG A 87 21.93 -1.22 0.93
N ASP A 88 22.67 -1.74 1.90
CA ASP A 88 22.32 -1.59 3.32
C ASP A 88 22.35 -0.11 3.72
N TYR A 89 23.36 0.62 3.28
CA TYR A 89 23.43 2.07 3.50
C TYR A 89 22.21 2.79 2.93
N LYS A 90 21.84 2.53 1.67
CA LYS A 90 20.67 3.16 1.04
C LYS A 90 19.36 2.86 1.75
N LEU A 91 19.20 1.67 2.32
CA LEU A 91 18.00 1.32 3.09
C LEU A 91 17.92 2.09 4.40
N ILE A 92 19.05 2.18 5.11
CA ILE A 92 19.13 2.97 6.34
C ILE A 92 18.88 4.45 6.03
N ASP A 93 19.47 4.99 4.96
CA ASP A 93 19.27 6.37 4.50
C ASP A 93 17.80 6.67 4.24
N LEU A 94 17.13 5.79 3.47
CA LEU A 94 15.71 5.93 3.14
C LEU A 94 14.83 5.91 4.41
N GLU A 95 15.18 5.08 5.38
CA GLU A 95 14.41 4.95 6.61
C GLU A 95 14.59 6.19 7.51
N ILE A 96 15.81 6.71 7.63
CA ILE A 96 16.06 7.94 8.37
C ILE A 96 15.38 9.12 7.66
N GLU A 97 15.51 9.23 6.34
CA GLU A 97 14.82 10.26 5.55
C GLU A 97 13.32 10.22 5.78
N ARG A 98 12.74 9.01 5.81
CA ARG A 98 11.31 8.81 6.09
C ARG A 98 10.91 9.34 7.46
N LEU A 99 11.68 9.01 8.51
CA LEU A 99 11.42 9.51 9.86
C LEU A 99 11.45 11.04 9.93
N LEU A 100 12.46 11.64 9.32
CA LEU A 100 12.60 13.11 9.28
C LEU A 100 11.42 13.77 8.55
N ARG A 101 11.07 13.27 7.37
CA ARG A 101 9.95 13.80 6.58
C ARG A 101 8.59 13.56 7.24
N SER A 102 8.41 12.42 7.93
CA SER A 102 7.18 12.17 8.69
C SER A 102 6.99 13.18 9.81
N PHE A 103 8.03 13.46 10.57
CA PHE A 103 7.97 14.48 11.63
C PHE A 103 7.64 15.88 11.08
N ILE A 104 8.31 16.29 10.00
CA ILE A 104 8.04 17.58 9.36
C ILE A 104 6.61 17.65 8.87
N SER A 105 6.14 16.59 8.19
CA SER A 105 4.74 16.50 7.73
C SER A 105 3.74 16.52 8.88
N GLU A 106 4.06 15.91 10.01
CA GLU A 106 3.22 15.96 11.22
C GLU A 106 3.18 17.36 11.85
N LYS A 107 4.26 18.11 11.74
CA LYS A 107 4.38 19.44 12.39
C LYS A 107 3.89 20.59 11.53
N GLU A 108 4.15 20.55 10.22
CA GLU A 108 3.92 21.71 9.35
C GLU A 108 2.44 21.98 9.05
N SER A 109 1.62 20.98 8.95
CA SER A 109 0.16 21.16 8.85
C SER A 109 -0.56 19.82 8.82
N SER A 110 -1.64 19.72 9.53
CA SER A 110 -2.59 18.61 9.34
C SER A 110 -3.54 18.98 8.22
N SER A 111 -3.77 18.05 7.30
CA SER A 111 -4.72 18.25 6.20
C SER A 111 -5.97 17.40 6.39
N LEU A 112 -7.13 18.02 6.27
CA LEU A 112 -8.41 17.33 6.15
C LEU A 112 -8.79 17.28 4.66
N PHE A 113 -9.12 16.08 4.17
CA PHE A 113 -9.49 15.90 2.77
C PHE A 113 -10.99 15.65 2.63
N LEU A 114 -11.65 16.49 1.83
CA LEU A 114 -13.02 16.30 1.42
C LEU A 114 -13.06 15.81 -0.03
N VAL A 115 -13.60 14.61 -0.24
CA VAL A 115 -13.67 13.98 -1.55
C VAL A 115 -15.09 14.12 -2.10
N PHE A 116 -15.19 14.56 -3.34
CA PHE A 116 -16.45 14.76 -4.06
C PHE A 116 -16.40 14.12 -5.43
N SER A 117 -17.58 13.81 -5.93
CA SER A 117 -17.81 13.33 -7.29
C SER A 117 -18.94 14.17 -7.92
N PRO A 118 -18.90 14.53 -9.24
CA PRO A 118 -19.88 15.43 -9.85
C PRO A 118 -21.34 14.98 -9.73
N LYS A 119 -21.61 13.69 -9.75
CA LYS A 119 -22.94 13.12 -9.49
C LYS A 119 -22.96 12.39 -8.15
N MET A 120 -22.68 13.12 -7.10
CA MET A 120 -22.65 12.56 -5.77
C MET A 120 -24.07 12.29 -5.28
N GLU A 121 -24.46 11.03 -5.14
CA GLU A 121 -25.44 10.71 -4.10
C GLU A 121 -24.71 10.97 -2.76
N LEU A 122 -25.01 12.10 -2.14
CA LEU A 122 -24.41 12.62 -0.89
C LEU A 122 -24.57 11.70 0.32
N ILE A 123 -25.50 10.81 0.22
CA ILE A 123 -25.68 9.70 1.11
C ILE A 123 -25.19 8.51 0.32
N PRO A 124 -24.06 7.85 0.71
CA PRO A 124 -23.77 6.53 0.20
C PRO A 124 -25.06 5.77 0.36
N LYS A 125 -25.61 5.19 -0.76
CA LYS A 125 -26.89 4.43 -0.75
C LYS A 125 -26.95 3.74 0.57
N SER A 126 -27.92 4.11 1.41
CA SER A 126 -27.97 3.73 2.83
C SER A 126 -27.66 2.25 2.86
N LYS A 127 -26.46 1.91 3.35
CA LYS A 127 -25.92 0.55 3.20
C LYS A 127 -27.02 -0.34 3.65
N GLU A 128 -27.58 -1.07 2.72
CA GLU A 128 -28.79 -1.84 2.83
C GLU A 128 -28.93 -2.40 4.25
N VAL A 129 -29.98 -1.96 4.96
CA VAL A 129 -30.36 -2.48 6.28
C VAL A 129 -30.87 -3.89 5.98
N GLY A 130 -30.14 -4.93 6.41
CA GLY A 130 -30.60 -6.30 6.20
C GLY A 130 -29.44 -7.32 6.12
N ILE A 131 -29.78 -8.50 5.64
CA ILE A 131 -28.91 -9.66 5.48
C ILE A 131 -27.60 -9.30 4.75
N LYS A 132 -27.62 -8.42 3.75
CA LYS A 132 -26.42 -7.98 3.01
C LYS A 132 -25.42 -7.22 3.87
N LYS A 133 -25.86 -6.41 4.83
CA LYS A 133 -24.98 -5.72 5.79
C LYS A 133 -24.33 -6.73 6.74
N ILE A 134 -25.11 -7.72 7.17
CA ILE A 134 -24.63 -8.81 8.03
C ILE A 134 -23.58 -9.63 7.28
N ILE A 135 -23.85 -10.06 6.04
CA ILE A 135 -22.91 -10.80 5.19
C ILE A 135 -21.64 -9.97 4.95
N SER A 136 -21.77 -8.71 4.60
CA SER A 136 -20.63 -7.79 4.41
C SER A 136 -19.80 -7.63 5.70
N SER A 137 -20.46 -7.52 6.85
CA SER A 137 -19.79 -7.42 8.15
C SER A 137 -19.06 -8.71 8.55
N ILE A 138 -19.66 -9.86 8.26
CA ILE A 138 -19.05 -11.18 8.54
C ILE A 138 -17.89 -11.44 7.59
N VAL A 139 -18.10 -11.26 6.29
CA VAL A 139 -17.08 -11.55 5.26
C VAL A 139 -15.85 -10.62 5.38
N PHE A 140 -16.06 -9.39 5.83
CA PHE A 140 -15.01 -8.37 5.80
C PHE A 140 -14.69 -7.75 7.16
N GLY A 141 -15.48 -8.02 8.17
CA GLY A 141 -15.34 -7.39 9.48
C GLY A 141 -14.42 -8.15 10.43
N ASN A 142 -14.48 -9.48 10.43
CA ASN A 142 -13.69 -10.28 11.33
C ASN A 142 -13.33 -11.63 10.67
N PHE A 143 -12.05 -11.78 10.34
CA PHE A 143 -11.52 -12.99 9.71
C PHE A 143 -11.81 -14.27 10.51
N LEU A 144 -11.80 -14.19 11.85
CA LEU A 144 -12.08 -15.35 12.71
C LEU A 144 -13.51 -15.88 12.52
N TYR A 145 -14.51 -15.00 12.46
CA TYR A 145 -15.89 -15.42 12.22
C TYR A 145 -16.07 -16.05 10.84
N LEU A 146 -15.46 -15.45 9.82
CA LEU A 146 -15.48 -16.02 8.47
C LEU A 146 -14.83 -17.40 8.45
N PHE A 147 -13.67 -17.55 9.08
CA PHE A 147 -12.97 -18.82 9.20
C PHE A 147 -13.83 -19.88 9.91
N MET A 148 -14.46 -19.55 11.04
CA MET A 148 -15.33 -20.46 11.78
C MET A 148 -16.55 -20.88 10.95
N ILE A 149 -17.16 -19.98 10.18
CA ILE A 149 -18.30 -20.31 9.30
C ILE A 149 -17.85 -21.26 8.20
N ILE A 150 -16.71 -21.01 7.55
CA ILE A 150 -16.15 -21.88 6.50
C ILE A 150 -15.82 -23.27 7.07
N LEU A 151 -15.24 -23.32 8.27
CA LEU A 151 -14.89 -24.56 8.96
C LEU A 151 -16.16 -25.39 9.26
N LEU A 152 -17.15 -24.78 9.89
CA LEU A 152 -18.43 -25.45 10.21
C LEU A 152 -19.13 -25.93 8.93
N PHE A 153 -19.16 -25.10 7.90
CA PHE A 153 -19.72 -25.48 6.61
C PHE A 153 -18.97 -26.65 5.99
N GLY A 154 -17.64 -26.65 6.05
CA GLY A 154 -16.80 -27.76 5.60
C GLY A 154 -17.08 -29.06 6.35
N ILE A 155 -17.26 -29.00 7.68
CA ILE A 155 -17.61 -30.17 8.51
C ILE A 155 -18.97 -30.72 8.10
N LEU A 156 -19.98 -29.85 7.94
CA LEU A 156 -21.33 -30.27 7.49
C LEU A 156 -21.32 -30.93 6.11
N LEU A 157 -20.57 -30.37 5.17
CA LEU A 157 -20.40 -30.95 3.85
C LEU A 157 -19.72 -32.33 3.93
N TYR A 158 -18.71 -32.47 4.80
CA TYR A 158 -17.99 -33.73 4.96
C TYR A 158 -18.88 -34.83 5.53
N GLN A 159 -19.81 -34.52 6.43
CA GLN A 159 -20.77 -35.48 6.96
C GLN A 159 -21.72 -36.04 5.88
N VAL A 160 -21.97 -35.25 4.80
CA VAL A 160 -22.88 -35.66 3.71
C VAL A 160 -22.13 -36.26 2.53
N PHE A 161 -20.99 -35.67 2.16
CA PHE A 161 -20.28 -35.96 0.91
C PHE A 161 -18.93 -36.65 1.12
N GLU A 162 -18.49 -36.82 2.38
CA GLU A 162 -17.24 -37.49 2.74
C GLU A 162 -16.05 -37.05 1.87
N MET A 163 -15.43 -37.97 1.14
CA MET A 163 -14.27 -37.74 0.29
C MET A 163 -14.53 -36.83 -0.93
N LEU A 164 -15.78 -36.54 -1.27
CA LEU A 164 -16.10 -35.57 -2.34
C LEU A 164 -16.09 -34.12 -1.86
N THR A 165 -16.12 -33.90 -0.55
CA THR A 165 -16.15 -32.55 0.05
C THR A 165 -15.04 -31.60 -0.47
N PRO A 166 -13.76 -32.01 -0.61
CA PRO A 166 -12.71 -31.14 -1.15
C PRO A 166 -13.02 -30.64 -2.57
N ILE A 167 -13.58 -31.50 -3.43
CA ILE A 167 -13.97 -31.13 -4.80
C ILE A 167 -15.12 -30.12 -4.77
N ILE A 168 -16.14 -30.36 -3.93
CA ILE A 168 -17.28 -29.44 -3.78
C ILE A 168 -16.83 -28.07 -3.29
N LEU A 169 -15.93 -27.99 -2.28
CA LEU A 169 -15.39 -26.75 -1.79
C LEU A 169 -14.63 -25.98 -2.88
N VAL A 170 -13.84 -26.67 -3.69
CA VAL A 170 -13.15 -26.06 -4.84
C VAL A 170 -14.15 -25.49 -5.85
N LEU A 171 -15.21 -26.21 -6.19
CA LEU A 171 -16.24 -25.72 -7.11
C LEU A 171 -16.91 -24.45 -6.56
N ILE A 172 -17.24 -24.44 -5.25
CA ILE A 172 -17.79 -23.26 -4.58
C ILE A 172 -16.81 -22.08 -4.65
N GLN A 173 -15.50 -22.30 -4.42
CA GLN A 173 -14.48 -21.25 -4.51
C GLN A 173 -14.41 -20.65 -5.92
N PHE A 174 -14.46 -21.46 -6.99
CA PHE A 174 -14.51 -20.96 -8.36
C PHE A 174 -15.79 -20.17 -8.65
N ILE A 175 -16.93 -20.59 -8.14
CA ILE A 175 -18.17 -19.81 -8.24
C ILE A 175 -18.02 -18.46 -7.56
N ILE A 176 -17.47 -18.41 -6.34
CA ILE A 176 -17.20 -17.16 -5.61
C ILE A 176 -16.26 -16.26 -6.42
N LEU A 177 -15.18 -16.81 -7.00
CA LEU A 177 -14.23 -16.04 -7.82
C LEU A 177 -14.91 -15.42 -9.04
N ILE A 178 -15.83 -16.14 -9.71
CA ILE A 178 -16.59 -15.63 -10.86
C ILE A 178 -17.43 -14.39 -10.48
N PHE A 179 -17.98 -14.36 -9.27
CA PHE A 179 -18.83 -13.29 -8.79
C PHE A 179 -18.07 -12.25 -7.91
N ALA A 180 -16.78 -12.43 -7.68
CA ALA A 180 -15.98 -11.56 -6.78
C ALA A 180 -15.98 -10.08 -7.21
N ASN A 181 -16.04 -9.81 -8.53
CA ASN A 181 -16.15 -8.45 -9.03
C ASN A 181 -17.37 -7.70 -8.50
N ASN A 182 -18.51 -8.37 -8.33
CA ASN A 182 -19.70 -7.74 -7.76
C ASN A 182 -19.50 -7.42 -6.27
N LEU A 183 -18.81 -8.30 -5.52
CA LEU A 183 -18.53 -8.07 -4.09
C LEU A 183 -17.64 -6.84 -3.87
N ILE A 184 -16.64 -6.62 -4.72
CA ILE A 184 -15.77 -5.45 -4.64
C ILE A 184 -16.55 -4.17 -4.94
N LEU A 185 -17.41 -4.19 -5.94
CA LEU A 185 -18.23 -3.04 -6.30
C LEU A 185 -19.20 -2.60 -5.19
N TYR A 186 -19.68 -3.54 -4.38
CA TYR A 186 -20.51 -3.19 -3.20
C TYR A 186 -19.75 -2.43 -2.10
N ARG A 187 -18.42 -2.49 -2.09
CA ARG A 187 -17.58 -1.74 -1.13
C ARG A 187 -17.32 -0.31 -1.53
N GLY A 188 -17.35 -0.01 -2.83
CA GLY A 188 -17.11 1.33 -3.33
C GLY A 188 -18.24 2.30 -2.93
N GLU A 189 -17.86 3.51 -2.57
CA GLU A 189 -18.78 4.59 -2.26
C GLU A 189 -19.24 5.33 -3.51
N PHE A 190 -18.36 5.42 -4.50
CA PHE A 190 -18.60 6.18 -5.74
C PHE A 190 -18.25 5.32 -6.97
N GLU A 191 -19.18 5.21 -7.90
CA GLU A 191 -18.91 4.60 -9.22
C GLU A 191 -18.35 5.67 -10.17
N ILE A 192 -17.19 5.38 -10.76
CA ILE A 192 -16.57 6.22 -11.78
C ILE A 192 -17.02 5.71 -13.14
N SER A 193 -17.64 6.58 -13.91
CA SER A 193 -18.23 6.27 -15.20
C SER A 193 -18.06 7.42 -16.19
N LYS A 194 -18.49 7.25 -17.45
CA LYS A 194 -18.49 8.32 -18.43
C LYS A 194 -19.28 9.55 -17.97
N ASP A 195 -20.37 9.32 -17.25
CA ASP A 195 -21.21 10.40 -16.73
C ASP A 195 -20.67 11.02 -15.42
N ASN A 196 -19.70 10.34 -14.78
CA ASN A 196 -19.06 10.75 -13.53
C ASN A 196 -17.56 10.49 -13.61
N PRO A 197 -16.83 11.22 -14.47
CA PRO A 197 -15.47 10.85 -14.86
C PRO A 197 -14.39 11.29 -13.87
N SER A 198 -14.67 12.34 -13.08
CA SER A 198 -13.66 13.03 -12.28
C SER A 198 -13.91 12.91 -10.80
N ILE A 199 -12.83 12.91 -10.04
CA ILE A 199 -12.84 13.03 -8.58
C ILE A 199 -12.28 14.40 -8.21
N HIS A 200 -13.02 15.11 -7.37
CA HIS A 200 -12.65 16.41 -6.86
C HIS A 200 -12.26 16.27 -5.39
N ILE A 201 -11.11 16.78 -5.02
CA ILE A 201 -10.58 16.73 -3.67
C ILE A 201 -10.31 18.15 -3.21
N ALA A 202 -10.90 18.53 -2.09
CA ALA A 202 -10.55 19.75 -1.37
C ALA A 202 -9.65 19.37 -0.18
N GLU A 203 -8.41 19.81 -0.21
CA GLU A 203 -7.43 19.71 0.87
C GLU A 203 -7.55 20.98 1.72
N LEU A 204 -7.94 20.82 2.96
CA LEU A 204 -8.05 21.87 3.96
C LEU A 204 -6.81 21.79 4.86
N LYS A 205 -5.84 22.70 4.68
CA LYS A 205 -4.64 22.79 5.53
C LYS A 205 -4.95 23.63 6.77
N MET A 206 -4.54 23.12 7.92
CA MET A 206 -4.79 23.76 9.22
C MET A 206 -3.71 23.41 10.23
N LYS A 207 -3.60 24.20 11.30
CA LYS A 207 -2.72 23.87 12.41
C LYS A 207 -3.22 22.63 13.16
N ARG A 208 -2.31 21.85 13.71
CA ARG A 208 -2.65 20.60 14.42
C ARG A 208 -3.63 20.83 15.59
N GLU A 209 -3.49 21.93 16.31
CA GLU A 209 -4.40 22.29 17.41
C GLU A 209 -5.84 22.54 16.90
N GLU A 210 -5.97 23.18 15.75
CA GLU A 210 -7.24 23.45 15.10
C GLU A 210 -7.87 22.17 14.55
N LEU A 211 -7.06 21.22 14.04
CA LEU A 211 -7.56 19.94 13.56
C LEU A 211 -8.30 19.17 14.66
N ASN A 212 -7.81 19.13 15.89
CA ASN A 212 -8.48 18.46 17.00
C ASN A 212 -9.84 19.10 17.30
N ASN A 213 -9.95 20.43 17.20
CA ASN A 213 -11.21 21.16 17.38
C ASN A 213 -12.18 20.85 16.23
N ILE A 214 -11.68 20.81 14.99
CA ILE A 214 -12.49 20.44 13.81
C ILE A 214 -12.97 19.00 13.91
N LEU A 215 -12.12 18.04 14.28
CA LEU A 215 -12.52 16.66 14.45
C LEU A 215 -13.60 16.48 15.52
N ARG A 216 -13.59 17.27 16.59
CA ARG A 216 -14.60 17.20 17.66
C ARG A 216 -15.90 17.91 17.28
N LYS A 217 -15.84 19.07 16.62
CA LYS A 217 -16.99 19.94 16.39
C LYS A 217 -17.57 19.85 14.99
N CYS A 218 -16.72 19.74 13.96
CA CYS A 218 -17.15 19.73 12.57
C CYS A 218 -17.35 18.32 12.03
N LEU A 219 -16.59 17.31 12.50
CA LEU A 219 -16.73 15.93 12.03
C LEU A 219 -18.14 15.35 12.22
N PRO A 220 -18.85 15.57 13.33
CA PRO A 220 -20.24 15.14 13.47
C PRO A 220 -21.17 15.68 12.40
N ARG A 221 -20.88 16.89 11.89
CA ARG A 221 -21.64 17.59 10.84
C ARG A 221 -21.02 17.52 9.46
N ILE A 222 -19.99 16.73 9.27
CA ILE A 222 -19.23 16.68 8.01
C ILE A 222 -20.10 16.31 6.81
N LYS A 223 -21.15 15.52 7.01
CA LYS A 223 -22.10 15.17 5.96
C LYS A 223 -22.93 16.37 5.51
N GLU A 224 -23.37 17.19 6.45
CA GLU A 224 -24.13 18.42 6.17
C GLU A 224 -23.24 19.44 5.47
N ILE A 225 -22.01 19.65 5.97
CA ILE A 225 -20.99 20.52 5.37
C ILE A 225 -20.70 20.09 3.93
N LYS A 226 -20.42 18.81 3.72
CA LYS A 226 -20.17 18.27 2.36
C LYS A 226 -21.37 18.49 1.45
N LYS A 227 -22.58 18.29 1.96
CA LYS A 227 -23.81 18.50 1.20
C LYS A 227 -23.95 19.95 0.79
N GLU A 228 -23.77 20.90 1.70
CA GLU A 228 -23.91 22.32 1.42
C GLU A 228 -22.84 22.80 0.43
N ILE A 229 -21.58 22.29 0.54
CA ILE A 229 -20.52 22.56 -0.45
C ILE A 229 -20.94 22.05 -1.83
N TYR A 230 -21.42 20.81 -1.91
CA TYR A 230 -21.84 20.19 -3.16
C TYR A 230 -23.01 20.94 -3.80
N ASP A 231 -24.06 21.27 -3.03
CA ASP A 231 -25.25 21.96 -3.51
C ASP A 231 -24.94 23.38 -4.05
N ASN A 232 -23.92 24.05 -3.48
CA ASN A 232 -23.51 25.38 -3.91
C ASN A 232 -22.44 25.39 -5.02
N THR A 233 -21.89 24.22 -5.39
CA THR A 233 -20.83 24.10 -6.41
C THR A 233 -21.17 23.07 -7.47
N LEU A 234 -20.81 21.82 -7.28
CA LEU A 234 -20.89 20.73 -8.27
C LEU A 234 -22.32 20.43 -8.73
N ALA A 235 -23.31 20.57 -7.85
CA ALA A 235 -24.73 20.39 -8.19
C ALA A 235 -25.23 21.44 -9.19
N LEU A 236 -24.62 22.63 -9.18
CA LEU A 236 -24.89 23.72 -10.13
C LEU A 236 -24.03 23.65 -11.40
N GLY A 237 -23.24 22.58 -11.56
CA GLY A 237 -22.28 22.45 -12.66
C GLY A 237 -21.06 23.36 -12.55
N LYS A 238 -20.84 23.98 -11.37
CA LYS A 238 -19.65 24.80 -11.08
C LYS A 238 -18.52 23.93 -10.53
N GLU A 239 -17.29 24.37 -10.69
CA GLU A 239 -16.15 23.75 -9.99
C GLU A 239 -16.18 24.05 -8.50
N LEU A 240 -15.42 23.23 -7.72
CA LEU A 240 -15.20 23.56 -6.31
C LEU A 240 -14.45 24.89 -6.20
N ASP A 241 -14.93 25.78 -5.32
CA ASP A 241 -14.35 27.10 -5.10
C ASP A 241 -13.88 27.20 -3.64
N PRO A 242 -12.58 27.53 -3.41
CA PRO A 242 -12.03 27.70 -2.07
C PRO A 242 -12.81 28.72 -1.22
N GLU A 243 -13.30 29.83 -1.82
CA GLU A 243 -14.02 30.85 -1.07
C GLU A 243 -15.42 30.39 -0.67
N ILE A 244 -16.10 29.63 -1.53
CA ILE A 244 -17.40 29.02 -1.18
C ILE A 244 -17.21 28.03 -0.03
N ILE A 245 -16.18 27.17 -0.11
CA ILE A 245 -15.86 26.20 0.95
C ILE A 245 -15.58 26.94 2.26
N ARG A 246 -14.77 28.01 2.21
CA ARG A 246 -14.42 28.82 3.39
C ARG A 246 -15.65 29.49 4.01
N SER A 247 -16.54 30.04 3.19
CA SER A 247 -17.77 30.68 3.66
C SER A 247 -18.72 29.71 4.35
N ILE A 248 -18.84 28.49 3.81
CA ILE A 248 -19.66 27.43 4.40
C ILE A 248 -19.07 26.96 5.73
N LEU A 249 -17.74 26.73 5.79
CA LEU A 249 -17.08 26.33 7.03
C LEU A 249 -17.25 27.38 8.14
N ARG A 250 -17.16 28.70 7.83
CA ARG A 250 -17.41 29.77 8.79
C ARG A 250 -18.83 29.75 9.39
N LYS A 251 -19.81 29.36 8.58
CA LYS A 251 -21.20 29.25 9.03
C LYS A 251 -21.41 28.19 10.12
N TYR A 252 -20.61 27.10 10.03
CA TYR A 252 -20.69 25.99 10.99
C TYR A 252 -19.91 26.29 12.27
N GLU A 253 -18.71 26.84 12.17
CA GLU A 253 -17.91 27.30 13.29
C GLU A 253 -16.73 28.17 12.85
N GLU A 254 -16.48 29.31 13.51
CA GLU A 254 -15.32 30.18 13.23
C GLU A 254 -13.97 29.51 13.42
N LEU A 255 -13.87 28.52 14.31
CA LEU A 255 -12.65 27.71 14.57
C LEU A 255 -12.36 26.66 13.49
N CYS A 256 -13.25 26.48 12.51
CA CYS A 256 -13.09 25.51 11.43
C CYS A 256 -12.51 26.13 10.14
N ILE A 257 -11.89 27.30 10.21
CA ILE A 257 -11.36 28.00 9.04
C ILE A 257 -9.96 27.47 8.73
N PRO A 258 -9.74 26.82 7.57
CA PRO A 258 -8.41 26.37 7.19
C PRO A 258 -7.51 27.55 6.81
N GLU A 259 -6.20 27.41 7.05
CA GLU A 259 -5.18 28.37 6.61
C GLU A 259 -5.16 28.50 5.09
N SER A 260 -5.25 27.36 4.41
CA SER A 260 -5.35 27.31 2.94
C SER A 260 -6.23 26.15 2.47
N ILE A 261 -6.87 26.36 1.32
CA ILE A 261 -7.69 25.35 0.64
C ILE A 261 -7.06 25.11 -0.72
N ARG A 262 -6.71 23.85 -1.01
CA ARG A 262 -6.24 23.43 -2.32
C ARG A 262 -7.26 22.51 -2.97
N ILE A 263 -7.52 22.71 -4.24
CA ILE A 263 -8.43 21.85 -5.00
C ILE A 263 -7.61 21.05 -6.00
N LYS A 264 -7.86 19.74 -5.99
CA LYS A 264 -7.28 18.79 -6.94
C LYS A 264 -8.41 18.09 -7.67
N VAL A 265 -8.36 18.12 -9.00
CA VAL A 265 -9.35 17.45 -9.85
C VAL A 265 -8.60 16.46 -10.72
N ILE A 266 -9.02 15.20 -10.69
CA ILE A 266 -8.42 14.14 -11.54
C ILE A 266 -9.51 13.43 -12.31
N ASN A 267 -9.35 13.39 -13.63
CA ASN A 267 -10.22 12.62 -14.51
C ASN A 267 -9.77 11.15 -14.58
N VAL A 268 -10.18 10.39 -13.55
CA VAL A 268 -9.83 8.98 -13.42
C VAL A 268 -10.39 8.14 -14.56
N TYR A 269 -11.59 8.46 -15.03
CA TYR A 269 -12.22 7.74 -16.15
C TYR A 269 -11.36 7.80 -17.41
N LYS A 270 -10.84 8.99 -17.77
CA LYS A 270 -9.97 9.18 -18.93
C LYS A 270 -8.66 8.39 -18.82
N ILE A 271 -8.05 8.36 -17.64
CA ILE A 271 -6.83 7.57 -17.38
C ILE A 271 -7.13 6.09 -17.67
N ILE A 272 -8.23 5.58 -17.14
CA ILE A 272 -8.62 4.18 -17.29
C ILE A 272 -9.02 3.84 -18.72
N GLU A 273 -9.74 4.72 -19.41
CA GLU A 273 -10.11 4.55 -20.82
C GLU A 273 -8.87 4.45 -21.71
N ASN A 274 -7.90 5.35 -21.52
CA ASN A 274 -6.63 5.34 -22.24
C ASN A 274 -5.84 4.04 -21.99
N LEU A 275 -5.76 3.61 -20.73
CA LEU A 275 -5.08 2.36 -20.37
C LEU A 275 -5.81 1.14 -20.94
N ALA A 276 -7.12 1.07 -20.85
CA ALA A 276 -7.89 -0.04 -21.41
C ALA A 276 -7.68 -0.19 -22.93
N SER A 277 -7.54 0.94 -23.63
CA SER A 277 -7.17 0.96 -25.07
C SER A 277 -5.75 0.40 -25.28
N LYS A 278 -4.75 0.85 -24.49
CA LYS A 278 -3.36 0.34 -24.55
C LYS A 278 -3.30 -1.17 -24.27
N PHE A 279 -4.05 -1.65 -23.29
CA PHE A 279 -4.15 -3.07 -22.95
C PHE A 279 -5.04 -3.88 -23.91
N LYS A 280 -5.72 -3.21 -24.87
CA LYS A 280 -6.68 -3.80 -25.81
C LYS A 280 -7.81 -4.57 -25.09
N PHE A 281 -8.36 -3.97 -24.03
CA PHE A 281 -9.49 -4.55 -23.34
C PHE A 281 -10.77 -4.44 -24.18
N PRO A 282 -11.53 -5.53 -24.33
CA PRO A 282 -12.76 -5.54 -25.11
C PRO A 282 -13.92 -4.76 -24.47
N LYS A 283 -13.79 -4.47 -23.16
CA LYS A 283 -14.74 -3.70 -22.36
C LYS A 283 -13.98 -3.04 -21.20
N LEU A 284 -14.36 -1.81 -20.88
CA LEU A 284 -13.84 -1.11 -19.71
C LEU A 284 -14.21 -1.86 -18.43
N PRO A 285 -13.26 -2.09 -17.50
CA PRO A 285 -13.55 -2.55 -16.16
C PRO A 285 -14.52 -1.60 -15.45
N ARG A 286 -15.36 -2.13 -14.58
CA ARG A 286 -16.13 -1.26 -13.68
C ARG A 286 -15.20 -0.66 -12.62
N ILE A 287 -15.39 0.62 -12.32
CA ILE A 287 -14.47 1.36 -11.47
C ILE A 287 -15.25 1.90 -10.29
N THR A 288 -14.72 1.69 -9.10
CA THR A 288 -15.30 2.23 -7.87
C THR A 288 -14.25 2.85 -6.98
N LEU A 289 -14.60 3.96 -6.33
CA LEU A 289 -13.77 4.63 -5.35
C LEU A 289 -14.20 4.24 -3.94
N LEU A 290 -13.24 3.90 -3.12
CA LEU A 290 -13.40 3.69 -1.68
C LEU A 290 -12.76 4.86 -0.93
N ASN A 291 -13.52 5.54 -0.09
CA ASN A 291 -13.05 6.71 0.63
C ASN A 291 -12.30 6.32 1.92
N ILE A 292 -11.04 5.91 1.74
CA ILE A 292 -10.09 5.63 2.83
C ILE A 292 -8.73 6.25 2.51
N LEU A 293 -8.00 6.64 3.58
CA LEU A 293 -6.70 7.31 3.46
C LEU A 293 -5.54 6.41 2.98
N PRO A 294 -5.44 5.12 3.35
CA PRO A 294 -4.38 4.27 2.84
C PRO A 294 -4.37 4.25 1.30
N PRO A 295 -3.25 4.67 0.65
CA PRO A 295 -3.15 4.65 -0.80
C PRO A 295 -3.11 3.20 -1.30
N ASN A 296 -4.12 2.80 -2.05
CA ASN A 296 -4.22 1.45 -2.60
C ASN A 296 -5.09 1.41 -3.86
N ALA A 297 -4.83 0.44 -4.72
CA ALA A 297 -5.72 0.01 -5.77
C ALA A 297 -5.80 -1.52 -5.75
N ALA A 298 -6.89 -2.07 -6.24
CA ALA A 298 -7.06 -3.50 -6.35
C ALA A 298 -7.94 -3.82 -7.57
N ALA A 299 -7.50 -4.79 -8.36
CA ALA A 299 -8.29 -5.32 -9.45
C ALA A 299 -8.83 -6.71 -9.12
N THR A 300 -10.01 -6.99 -9.60
CA THR A 300 -10.59 -8.32 -9.51
C THR A 300 -11.29 -8.70 -10.81
N GLY A 301 -11.41 -9.98 -11.01
CA GLY A 301 -12.13 -10.55 -12.15
C GLY A 301 -11.34 -11.66 -12.84
N ILE A 302 -12.09 -12.59 -13.43
CA ILE A 302 -11.52 -13.74 -14.13
C ILE A 302 -11.14 -13.44 -15.57
N SER A 303 -11.51 -12.26 -16.07
CA SER A 303 -11.21 -11.82 -17.44
C SER A 303 -11.45 -10.33 -17.61
N PRO A 304 -10.89 -9.69 -18.65
CA PRO A 304 -11.13 -8.28 -18.96
C PRO A 304 -12.59 -7.87 -19.15
N ARG A 305 -13.45 -8.80 -19.57
CA ARG A 305 -14.88 -8.54 -19.72
C ARG A 305 -15.65 -8.52 -18.40
N ARG A 306 -15.15 -9.25 -17.40
CA ARG A 306 -15.75 -9.39 -16.06
C ARG A 306 -14.72 -8.97 -15.02
N SER A 307 -14.37 -7.70 -15.01
CA SER A 307 -13.40 -7.13 -14.09
C SER A 307 -13.92 -5.84 -13.45
N ALA A 308 -13.42 -5.58 -12.28
CA ALA A 308 -13.64 -4.34 -11.56
C ALA A 308 -12.33 -3.86 -10.94
N VAL A 309 -12.19 -2.55 -10.83
CA VAL A 309 -11.06 -1.88 -10.18
C VAL A 309 -11.58 -1.04 -9.03
N LEU A 310 -11.04 -1.26 -7.87
CA LEU A 310 -11.24 -0.45 -6.68
C LEU A 310 -10.04 0.48 -6.53
N ILE A 311 -10.29 1.77 -6.33
CA ILE A 311 -9.27 2.79 -6.09
C ILE A 311 -9.60 3.46 -4.77
N THR A 312 -8.60 3.76 -3.94
CA THR A 312 -8.83 4.51 -2.70
C THR A 312 -8.67 6.01 -2.92
N SER A 313 -9.38 6.80 -2.13
CA SER A 313 -9.18 8.27 -2.14
C SER A 313 -7.75 8.63 -1.75
N GLY A 314 -7.14 7.88 -0.83
CA GLY A 314 -5.74 8.07 -0.45
C GLY A 314 -4.76 7.94 -1.60
N LEU A 315 -5.00 7.04 -2.57
CA LEU A 315 -4.20 6.93 -3.78
C LEU A 315 -4.27 8.24 -4.59
N ILE A 316 -5.49 8.76 -4.81
CA ILE A 316 -5.71 9.98 -5.59
C ILE A 316 -5.13 11.21 -4.86
N ILE A 317 -5.22 11.27 -3.53
CA ILE A 317 -4.66 12.34 -2.71
C ILE A 317 -3.14 12.39 -2.80
N SER A 318 -2.47 11.24 -2.62
CA SER A 318 -1.02 11.15 -2.44
C SER A 318 -0.23 11.11 -3.76
N MET A 319 -0.87 10.81 -4.88
CA MET A 319 -0.19 10.56 -6.16
C MET A 319 -0.53 11.59 -7.23
N ASN A 320 0.41 11.83 -8.14
CA ASN A 320 0.14 12.57 -9.36
C ASN A 320 -0.52 11.67 -10.43
N GLU A 321 -0.95 12.24 -11.57
CA GLU A 321 -1.64 11.50 -12.62
C GLU A 321 -0.80 10.38 -13.21
N GLU A 322 0.51 10.58 -13.39
CA GLU A 322 1.41 9.57 -13.95
C GLU A 322 1.61 8.38 -13.00
N GLU A 323 1.69 8.65 -11.70
CA GLU A 323 1.77 7.62 -10.67
C GLU A 323 0.45 6.82 -10.59
N ILE A 324 -0.69 7.51 -10.67
CA ILE A 324 -2.02 6.86 -10.71
C ILE A 324 -2.15 6.01 -11.97
N GLU A 325 -1.74 6.52 -13.15
CA GLU A 325 -1.72 5.76 -14.40
C GLU A 325 -0.88 4.49 -14.26
N ALA A 326 0.32 4.60 -13.67
CA ALA A 326 1.22 3.48 -13.49
C ALA A 326 0.67 2.40 -12.54
N VAL A 327 0.05 2.79 -11.42
CA VAL A 327 -0.60 1.85 -10.49
C VAL A 327 -1.79 1.16 -11.14
N ILE A 328 -2.66 1.90 -11.85
CA ILE A 328 -3.80 1.29 -12.56
C ILE A 328 -3.31 0.36 -13.68
N ALA A 329 -2.22 0.69 -14.35
CA ALA A 329 -1.63 -0.18 -15.36
C ALA A 329 -1.11 -1.49 -14.75
N HIS A 330 -0.53 -1.44 -13.55
CA HIS A 330 -0.15 -2.64 -12.79
C HIS A 330 -1.37 -3.53 -12.52
N GLU A 331 -2.47 -2.97 -12.02
CA GLU A 331 -3.72 -3.70 -11.81
C GLU A 331 -4.30 -4.28 -13.11
N PHE A 332 -4.21 -3.53 -14.21
CA PHE A 332 -4.65 -4.00 -15.51
C PHE A 332 -3.83 -5.16 -16.06
N SER A 333 -2.54 -5.23 -15.70
CA SER A 333 -1.69 -6.38 -16.04
C SER A 333 -2.22 -7.66 -15.41
N HIS A 334 -2.62 -7.63 -14.13
CA HIS A 334 -3.23 -8.77 -13.45
C HIS A 334 -4.53 -9.22 -14.12
N ILE A 335 -5.40 -8.27 -14.50
CA ILE A 335 -6.63 -8.57 -15.23
C ILE A 335 -6.35 -9.21 -16.58
N LYS A 336 -5.41 -8.65 -17.35
CA LYS A 336 -5.06 -9.14 -18.70
C LYS A 336 -4.51 -10.55 -18.67
N ALA A 337 -3.63 -10.83 -17.73
CA ALA A 337 -3.00 -12.14 -17.58
C ALA A 337 -3.88 -13.13 -16.80
N ARG A 338 -4.97 -12.68 -16.18
CA ARG A 338 -5.88 -13.52 -15.37
C ARG A 338 -5.19 -14.12 -14.15
N ASP A 339 -4.31 -13.38 -13.50
CA ASP A 339 -3.52 -13.86 -12.36
C ASP A 339 -4.37 -14.42 -11.21
N PRO A 340 -5.52 -13.84 -10.83
CA PRO A 340 -6.38 -14.43 -9.81
C PRO A 340 -6.82 -15.85 -10.18
N LEU A 341 -7.10 -16.12 -11.46
CA LEU A 341 -7.47 -17.45 -11.91
C LEU A 341 -6.26 -18.41 -11.89
N ILE A 342 -5.08 -17.94 -12.29
CA ILE A 342 -3.84 -18.74 -12.27
C ILE A 342 -3.51 -19.14 -10.84
N LEU A 343 -3.47 -18.19 -9.90
CA LEU A 343 -3.17 -18.46 -8.50
C LEU A 343 -4.19 -19.38 -7.86
N MET A 344 -5.47 -19.16 -8.14
CA MET A 344 -6.55 -20.02 -7.65
C MET A 344 -6.42 -21.45 -8.18
N SER A 345 -6.09 -21.62 -9.47
CA SER A 345 -5.90 -22.94 -10.09
C SER A 345 -4.70 -23.67 -9.49
N LEU A 346 -3.60 -22.97 -9.26
CA LEU A 346 -2.41 -23.55 -8.63
C LEU A 346 -2.68 -23.95 -7.18
N ALA A 347 -3.34 -23.10 -6.40
CA ALA A 347 -3.73 -23.41 -5.03
C ALA A 347 -4.71 -24.59 -4.97
N THR A 348 -5.64 -24.66 -5.91
CA THR A 348 -6.57 -25.79 -6.06
C THR A 348 -5.83 -27.08 -6.39
N PHE A 349 -4.90 -27.04 -7.35
CA PHE A 349 -4.11 -28.19 -7.73
C PHE A 349 -3.28 -28.72 -6.54
N GLU A 350 -2.63 -27.81 -5.79
CA GLU A 350 -1.92 -28.15 -4.55
C GLU A 350 -2.87 -28.80 -3.54
N TYR A 351 -4.00 -28.16 -3.25
CA TYR A 351 -4.97 -28.64 -2.27
C TYR A 351 -5.49 -30.03 -2.59
N LEU A 352 -5.92 -30.28 -3.83
CA LEU A 352 -6.43 -31.60 -4.24
C LEU A 352 -5.31 -32.65 -4.25
N THR A 353 -4.11 -32.30 -4.72
CA THR A 353 -2.95 -33.18 -4.67
C THR A 353 -2.60 -33.54 -3.22
N ARG A 354 -2.61 -32.58 -2.33
CA ARG A 354 -2.36 -32.79 -0.91
C ARG A 354 -3.37 -33.73 -0.28
N VAL A 355 -4.67 -33.47 -0.50
CA VAL A 355 -5.72 -34.25 0.15
C VAL A 355 -5.80 -35.68 -0.37
N TYR A 356 -5.69 -35.88 -1.70
CA TYR A 356 -5.93 -37.20 -2.29
C TYR A 356 -4.67 -38.03 -2.53
N ILE A 357 -3.50 -37.40 -2.64
CA ILE A 357 -2.26 -38.10 -2.99
C ILE A 357 -1.25 -38.06 -1.86
N ILE A 358 -1.00 -36.88 -1.29
CA ILE A 358 0.10 -36.70 -0.33
C ILE A 358 -0.32 -37.19 1.06
N TRP A 359 -1.41 -36.68 1.62
CA TRP A 359 -1.86 -37.03 2.97
C TRP A 359 -2.05 -38.54 3.20
N PRO A 360 -2.67 -39.31 2.31
CA PRO A 360 -2.78 -40.75 2.51
C PRO A 360 -1.43 -41.47 2.65
N LYS A 361 -0.36 -40.85 2.11
CA LYS A 361 1.00 -41.42 2.15
C LYS A 361 1.83 -40.93 3.34
N ILE A 362 1.72 -39.67 3.72
CA ILE A 362 2.55 -39.07 4.76
C ILE A 362 1.89 -39.02 6.14
N ALA A 363 0.57 -39.20 6.26
CA ALA A 363 -0.14 -39.17 7.54
C ALA A 363 0.41 -40.18 8.56
N SER A 364 0.93 -41.32 8.10
CA SER A 364 1.59 -42.33 8.93
C SER A 364 2.97 -41.89 9.44
N LEU A 365 3.59 -40.87 8.84
CA LEU A 365 4.90 -40.34 9.25
C LEU A 365 4.80 -39.33 10.41
N GLY A 366 3.60 -38.86 10.70
CA GLY A 366 3.27 -37.96 11.81
C GLY A 366 3.20 -36.47 11.43
N LEU A 367 2.63 -35.71 12.36
CA LEU A 367 2.29 -34.28 12.17
C LEU A 367 3.47 -33.41 11.71
N PHE A 368 4.69 -33.73 12.09
CA PHE A 368 5.88 -32.99 11.69
C PHE A 368 6.04 -32.95 10.16
N PHE A 369 5.85 -34.05 9.48
CA PHE A 369 5.99 -34.12 8.03
C PHE A 369 4.83 -33.39 7.31
N ASP A 370 3.63 -33.40 7.89
CA ASP A 370 2.50 -32.62 7.35
C ASP A 370 2.78 -31.13 7.42
N ILE A 371 3.29 -30.64 8.57
CA ILE A 371 3.66 -29.22 8.74
C ILE A 371 4.79 -28.86 7.78
N LEU A 372 5.80 -29.69 7.65
CA LEU A 372 6.93 -29.46 6.75
C LEU A 372 6.48 -29.37 5.29
N TYR A 373 5.60 -30.27 4.87
CA TYR A 373 5.01 -30.24 3.53
C TYR A 373 4.24 -28.94 3.29
N LEU A 374 3.36 -28.53 4.23
CA LEU A 374 2.60 -27.30 4.11
C LEU A 374 3.51 -26.07 4.02
N PHE A 375 4.57 -26.03 4.82
CA PHE A 375 5.54 -24.95 4.79
C PHE A 375 6.17 -24.79 3.40
N PHE A 376 6.67 -25.87 2.82
CA PHE A 376 7.28 -25.83 1.48
C PHE A 376 6.25 -25.52 0.40
N SER A 377 5.07 -26.13 0.48
CA SER A 377 4.00 -25.93 -0.50
C SER A 377 3.56 -24.47 -0.54
N PHE A 378 3.27 -23.86 0.59
CA PHE A 378 2.89 -22.45 0.65
C PHE A 378 4.04 -21.53 0.24
N THR A 379 5.27 -21.82 0.65
CA THR A 379 6.44 -21.04 0.23
C THR A 379 6.56 -21.01 -1.30
N ILE A 380 6.37 -22.15 -1.98
CA ILE A 380 6.38 -22.22 -3.45
C ILE A 380 5.25 -21.42 -4.05
N LEU A 381 4.01 -21.54 -3.53
CA LEU A 381 2.85 -20.78 -4.03
C LEU A 381 3.07 -19.27 -3.91
N PHE A 382 3.55 -18.79 -2.76
CA PHE A 382 3.86 -17.38 -2.57
C PHE A 382 5.04 -16.90 -3.43
N PHE A 383 6.02 -17.78 -3.71
CA PHE A 383 7.11 -17.44 -4.62
C PHE A 383 6.62 -17.29 -6.06
N ILE A 384 5.67 -18.13 -6.50
CA ILE A 384 5.00 -17.97 -7.80
C ILE A 384 4.22 -16.65 -7.85
N ALA A 385 3.51 -16.30 -6.78
CA ALA A 385 2.80 -15.02 -6.70
C ALA A 385 3.75 -13.83 -6.87
N LYS A 386 4.95 -13.88 -6.26
CA LYS A 386 5.99 -12.85 -6.44
C LYS A 386 6.43 -12.67 -7.91
N PHE A 387 6.48 -13.75 -8.69
CA PHE A 387 6.77 -13.65 -10.13
C PHE A 387 5.66 -12.91 -10.89
N LEU A 388 4.41 -13.19 -10.56
CA LEU A 388 3.27 -12.53 -11.20
C LEU A 388 3.25 -11.04 -10.90
N GLU A 389 3.56 -10.66 -9.67
CA GLU A 389 3.71 -9.26 -9.25
C GLU A 389 4.86 -8.55 -9.99
N ALA A 390 6.05 -9.16 -10.02
CA ALA A 390 7.18 -8.61 -10.75
C ALA A 390 6.90 -8.48 -12.26
N ARG A 391 6.16 -9.43 -12.85
CA ARG A 391 5.72 -9.33 -14.22
C ARG A 391 4.74 -8.17 -14.41
N ALA A 392 3.78 -7.99 -13.48
CA ALA A 392 2.81 -6.90 -13.57
C ALA A 392 3.50 -5.53 -13.49
N ASP A 393 4.56 -5.38 -12.68
CA ASP A 393 5.40 -4.18 -12.65
C ASP A 393 6.05 -3.89 -14.01
N LEU A 394 6.64 -4.92 -14.63
CA LEU A 394 7.28 -4.78 -15.93
C LEU A 394 6.27 -4.45 -17.04
N ASP A 395 5.13 -5.11 -17.06
CA ASP A 395 4.06 -4.86 -18.02
C ASP A 395 3.54 -3.41 -17.89
N ALA A 396 3.29 -2.95 -16.66
CA ALA A 396 2.86 -1.59 -16.39
C ALA A 396 3.90 -0.56 -16.85
N ALA A 397 5.18 -0.79 -16.53
CA ALA A 397 6.28 0.09 -16.92
C ALA A 397 6.41 0.19 -18.44
N ILE A 398 6.27 -0.92 -19.16
CA ILE A 398 6.36 -0.95 -20.63
C ILE A 398 5.16 -0.25 -21.27
N ILE A 399 3.93 -0.55 -20.85
CA ILE A 399 2.71 -0.01 -21.46
C ILE A 399 2.56 1.49 -21.20
N THR A 400 2.94 1.95 -20.01
CA THR A 400 2.90 3.38 -19.67
C THR A 400 4.13 4.13 -20.18
N ASN A 401 5.23 3.44 -20.42
CA ASN A 401 6.57 4.00 -20.65
C ASN A 401 7.05 4.89 -19.48
N LYS A 402 6.59 4.61 -18.25
CA LYS A 402 6.84 5.42 -17.06
C LYS A 402 7.32 4.57 -15.86
N PRO A 403 8.45 3.84 -15.96
CA PRO A 403 8.90 2.96 -14.86
C PRO A 403 9.20 3.74 -13.57
N LYS A 404 9.76 4.96 -13.68
CA LYS A 404 10.06 5.80 -12.52
C LYS A 404 8.80 6.30 -11.80
N ALA A 405 7.69 6.51 -12.51
CA ALA A 405 6.43 6.88 -11.89
C ALA A 405 5.87 5.72 -11.04
N LEU A 406 5.96 4.48 -11.54
CA LEU A 406 5.57 3.30 -10.74
C LEU A 406 6.49 3.13 -9.52
N ALA A 407 7.80 3.32 -9.67
CA ALA A 407 8.74 3.27 -8.56
C ALA A 407 8.41 4.32 -7.48
N SER A 408 8.10 5.55 -7.89
CA SER A 408 7.66 6.63 -7.00
C SER A 408 6.34 6.29 -6.29
N ALA A 409 5.36 5.75 -7.00
CA ALA A 409 4.09 5.31 -6.44
C ALA A 409 4.30 4.21 -5.38
N LEU A 410 5.12 3.21 -5.68
CA LEU A 410 5.46 2.13 -4.74
C LEU A 410 6.14 2.65 -3.47
N ARG A 411 7.02 3.66 -3.57
CA ARG A 411 7.60 4.32 -2.39
C ARG A 411 6.52 4.96 -1.53
N LYS A 412 5.58 5.69 -2.11
CA LYS A 412 4.49 6.34 -1.38
C LYS A 412 3.57 5.33 -0.71
N ILE A 413 3.22 4.23 -1.39
CA ILE A 413 2.44 3.12 -0.81
C ILE A 413 3.23 2.47 0.34
N GLY A 414 4.51 2.22 0.13
CA GLY A 414 5.40 1.64 1.13
C GLY A 414 5.54 2.52 2.38
N LEU A 415 5.75 3.81 2.23
CA LEU A 415 5.81 4.76 3.34
C LEU A 415 4.54 4.70 4.21
N PHE A 416 3.38 4.54 3.60
CA PHE A 416 2.13 4.42 4.34
C PHE A 416 1.97 3.06 5.04
N LYS A 417 2.38 1.97 4.40
CA LYS A 417 2.26 0.60 4.92
C LYS A 417 3.23 0.33 6.07
N TYR A 418 4.44 0.88 5.99
CA TYR A 418 5.53 0.60 6.93
C TYR A 418 5.69 1.64 8.05
N GLN A 419 4.69 2.50 8.29
CA GLN A 419 4.71 3.44 9.42
C GLN A 419 4.91 2.78 10.80
N SER A 420 4.70 1.47 10.91
CA SER A 420 4.82 0.70 12.15
C SER A 420 6.08 -0.18 12.27
N HIS A 421 6.88 -0.33 11.20
CA HIS A 421 8.04 -1.23 11.16
C HIS A 421 9.30 -0.49 10.74
N ILE A 422 9.95 0.14 11.71
CA ILE A 422 11.17 0.91 11.52
C ILE A 422 12.36 -0.04 11.52
N PHE A 423 13.26 0.12 10.55
CA PHE A 423 14.52 -0.65 10.41
C PHE A 423 14.37 -2.18 10.29
N GLU A 424 13.29 -2.71 9.72
CA GLU A 424 13.33 -4.05 9.17
C GLU A 424 14.24 -4.04 7.94
N ILE A 425 15.54 -4.17 8.20
CA ILE A 425 16.56 -4.28 7.14
C ILE A 425 16.24 -5.53 6.34
N VAL A 426 16.20 -5.36 5.04
CA VAL A 426 15.81 -6.38 4.08
C VAL A 426 16.68 -7.62 4.23
N ASN A 427 16.12 -8.60 4.87
CA ASN A 427 16.70 -9.91 5.04
C ASN A 427 16.17 -10.85 3.94
N THR A 428 16.89 -11.94 3.70
CA THR A 428 16.44 -13.11 2.94
C THR A 428 15.03 -13.54 3.37
N GLU A 429 14.69 -13.29 4.64
CA GLU A 429 13.37 -13.52 5.22
C GLU A 429 12.23 -12.87 4.45
N GLU A 430 12.39 -11.66 3.89
CA GLU A 430 11.33 -11.01 3.10
C GLU A 430 10.97 -11.79 1.84
N TRP A 431 11.95 -12.46 1.23
CA TRP A 431 11.69 -13.33 0.09
C TRP A 431 10.94 -14.61 0.49
N LEU A 432 11.15 -15.09 1.70
CA LEU A 432 10.53 -16.30 2.25
C LEU A 432 9.21 -16.01 2.98
N LYS A 433 8.92 -14.75 3.30
CA LYS A 433 7.61 -14.37 3.86
C LYS A 433 6.48 -14.80 2.94
N TRP A 434 5.40 -15.27 3.54
CA TRP A 434 4.16 -15.61 2.84
C TRP A 434 3.39 -14.33 2.47
N ASP A 435 4.06 -13.46 1.74
CA ASP A 435 3.53 -12.26 1.11
C ASP A 435 3.59 -12.47 -0.41
N PRO A 436 2.51 -12.22 -1.16
CA PRO A 436 2.51 -12.38 -2.60
C PRO A 436 3.46 -11.41 -3.32
N HIS A 437 3.84 -10.30 -2.67
CA HIS A 437 4.69 -9.29 -3.28
C HIS A 437 6.18 -9.57 -3.06
N PRO A 438 7.04 -9.36 -4.08
CA PRO A 438 8.48 -9.29 -3.86
C PRO A 438 8.83 -8.15 -2.90
N PRO A 439 10.00 -8.19 -2.25
CA PRO A 439 10.44 -7.09 -1.40
C PRO A 439 10.33 -5.74 -2.09
N LEU A 440 9.77 -4.76 -1.40
CA LEU A 440 9.44 -3.45 -1.99
C LEU A 440 10.67 -2.76 -2.59
N TYR A 441 11.82 -2.81 -1.90
CA TYR A 441 13.08 -2.23 -2.38
C TYR A 441 13.53 -2.88 -3.70
N TYR A 442 13.32 -4.20 -3.86
CA TYR A 442 13.66 -4.93 -5.09
C TYR A 442 12.81 -4.39 -6.25
N ARG A 443 11.49 -4.27 -6.06
CA ARG A 443 10.56 -3.73 -7.07
C ARG A 443 11.00 -2.31 -7.49
N ILE A 444 11.23 -1.42 -6.52
CA ILE A 444 11.67 -0.04 -6.78
C ILE A 444 12.98 -0.02 -7.54
N ARG A 445 14.02 -0.77 -7.08
CA ARG A 445 15.32 -0.83 -7.74
C ARG A 445 15.24 -1.31 -9.18
N VAL A 446 14.44 -2.34 -9.44
CA VAL A 446 14.24 -2.88 -10.79
C VAL A 446 13.64 -1.81 -11.70
N LEU A 447 12.59 -1.14 -11.24
CA LEU A 447 11.89 -0.11 -12.02
C LEU A 447 12.75 1.14 -12.28
N GLU A 448 13.57 1.56 -11.33
CA GLU A 448 14.46 2.73 -11.49
C GLU A 448 15.58 2.50 -12.52
N ASN A 449 16.08 1.26 -12.59
CA ASN A 449 17.16 0.89 -13.49
C ASN A 449 16.64 0.18 -14.74
N LEU A 450 15.32 0.25 -15.01
CA LEU A 450 14.71 -0.48 -16.10
C LEU A 450 15.03 0.15 -17.46
N GLU A 451 15.69 -0.63 -18.32
CA GLU A 451 15.83 -0.32 -19.72
C GLU A 451 14.77 -1.10 -20.53
N ILE A 452 13.65 -0.44 -20.83
CA ILE A 452 12.47 -1.06 -21.47
C ILE A 452 12.83 -1.79 -22.75
N THR A 453 13.75 -1.23 -23.55
CA THR A 453 14.19 -1.79 -24.84
C THR A 453 14.88 -3.15 -24.73
N LYS A 454 15.41 -3.49 -23.56
CA LYS A 454 16.09 -4.78 -23.30
C LYS A 454 15.13 -5.90 -22.95
N ILE A 455 13.87 -5.61 -22.65
CA ILE A 455 12.90 -6.63 -22.25
C ILE A 455 12.22 -7.22 -23.47
N LYS A 456 12.54 -8.48 -23.78
CA LYS A 456 11.88 -9.26 -24.84
C LYS A 456 10.61 -9.96 -24.35
N ASN A 457 10.61 -10.44 -23.13
CA ASN A 457 9.49 -11.16 -22.51
C ASN A 457 9.43 -10.82 -21.02
N THR A 458 8.34 -10.19 -20.59
CA THR A 458 8.14 -9.73 -19.20
C THR A 458 8.08 -10.87 -18.20
N PHE A 459 7.45 -11.99 -18.56
CA PHE A 459 7.33 -13.15 -17.69
C PHE A 459 8.69 -13.79 -17.39
N ILE A 460 9.48 -14.06 -18.44
CA ILE A 460 10.84 -14.63 -18.27
C ILE A 460 11.74 -13.65 -17.51
N SER A 461 11.65 -12.36 -17.82
CA SER A 461 12.43 -11.32 -17.13
C SER A 461 12.07 -11.23 -15.65
N ALA A 462 10.79 -11.37 -15.30
CA ALA A 462 10.31 -11.37 -13.93
C ALA A 462 10.84 -12.59 -13.14
N ILE A 463 10.75 -13.78 -13.72
CA ILE A 463 11.26 -15.02 -13.09
C ILE A 463 12.77 -14.88 -12.83
N ASN A 464 13.54 -14.54 -13.86
CA ASN A 464 15.00 -14.42 -13.75
C ASN A 464 15.38 -13.31 -12.75
N GLY A 465 14.65 -12.20 -12.77
CA GLY A 465 14.86 -11.10 -11.84
C GLY A 465 14.59 -11.48 -10.39
N CYS A 466 13.47 -12.17 -10.12
CA CYS A 466 13.14 -12.62 -8.77
C CYS A 466 14.12 -13.69 -8.25
N ILE A 467 14.49 -14.67 -9.10
CA ILE A 467 15.48 -15.68 -8.71
C ILE A 467 16.83 -15.00 -8.41
N LYS A 468 17.27 -14.09 -9.27
CA LYS A 468 18.52 -13.35 -9.04
C LYS A 468 18.42 -12.50 -7.77
N GLY A 469 17.33 -11.77 -7.55
CA GLY A 469 17.12 -10.96 -6.35
C GLY A 469 17.14 -11.79 -5.07
N PHE A 470 16.52 -12.99 -5.10
CA PHE A 470 16.57 -13.93 -3.99
C PHE A 470 17.99 -14.46 -3.74
N LEU A 471 18.70 -14.90 -4.77
CA LEU A 471 20.08 -15.39 -4.66
C LEU A 471 21.05 -14.29 -4.21
N ASP A 472 20.86 -13.06 -4.66
CA ASP A 472 21.65 -11.89 -4.22
C ASP A 472 21.40 -11.61 -2.73
N SER A 473 20.16 -11.77 -2.25
CA SER A 473 19.84 -11.62 -0.83
C SER A 473 20.50 -12.69 0.05
N LEU A 474 20.60 -13.93 -0.43
CA LEU A 474 21.35 -15.01 0.27
C LEU A 474 22.85 -14.73 0.38
N LYS A 475 23.41 -14.02 -0.61
CA LYS A 475 24.84 -13.66 -0.64
C LYS A 475 25.15 -12.35 0.09
N GLY A 476 24.14 -11.70 0.66
CA GLY A 476 24.28 -10.38 1.30
C GLY A 476 24.70 -9.27 0.32
N LYS A 477 24.28 -9.41 -0.97
CA LYS A 477 24.60 -8.44 -2.03
C LYS A 477 23.43 -7.54 -2.36
#